data_eafa2f004e01ba17fb6ee0ea3190a023
#
_entry.id   eafa2f004e01ba17fb6ee0ea3190a023
#
_cell.length_a   1.000
_cell.length_b   1.000
_cell.length_c   1.000
_cell.angle_alpha   90.00
_cell.angle_beta   90.00
_cell.angle_gamma   90.00
#
_symmetry.space_group_name_H-M   'P 1'
#
loop_
_entity.id
_entity.type
_entity.pdbx_description
1 polymer ?
#
loop_
_entity_poly.entity_id
_entity_poly.type
_entity_poly.pdbx_seq_one_letter_code
_entity_poly.pdbx_strand_id
1 'polypeptide(L)'
;MTEPEHDQTQAQPGPSEPPETSPTPAADPEQLPPADPVPAEEPATEGSPTPPAPEPEPEPPSPPPTVRRTVSQEIARQLVAAGARFCFTVPAEPILPLLDDLAEAGVRVVTARHEGGAAFMAEALAQSTGRPQIVAASRAVGAANAAVGIHSAQQDSAPLVALVGQVHSAYRGREAFQESELSGGIGSLATWAAEIDEPGQVANVLGKAWRRLHTGRPGPLLLSVPIDVQTEQIELPEEAPPKPPGARGPAADRTAVSRAMKMLAASERGVIVAGAGVLRSRATKRLVALSEALAVPVIAAWRRPDVFPNDHANYLGMAGSWAAPTVHRRLADADVILFVGTRLSEISTDSYALPRPGTRWIHVDIQPRVAHAGLAAPTLAIAADASRFLDTAWSDLRAVALDNEMRGRREARTAADREAYRTAASVVAGEWTGPGVHPGRILALLRAALPDNATIVTDAGNLAGFVARGYRFRRAGTFIGSTSGTMGFGLPAAIAASLMDPDRIAVALCGDGGFAASMNELETAVREGAHPIAIVFDNQRFGTIAVQQLHEGRETRTTDLGPIDFAAIARAQGALGFSVSTENEFQDVLREAITSRRTSVIHVTVDRAWRSVDDHPLVGG
;
A
#
# COMPACT_ATOMS: atom_id res chain seq x y z
N MET A 1 -56.03 -30.22 18.29
CA MET A 1 -57.16 -29.32 18.62
C MET A 1 -56.73 -27.94 18.25
N THR A 2 -57.32 -27.46 17.16
CA THR A 2 -57.69 -26.08 16.82
C THR A 2 -56.60 -25.04 16.61
N GLU A 3 -56.30 -24.83 15.33
CA GLU A 3 -55.98 -23.50 14.75
C GLU A 3 -57.13 -22.50 15.04
N PRO A 4 -56.86 -21.15 14.87
CA PRO A 4 -57.21 -20.61 13.58
C PRO A 4 -56.20 -19.56 13.00
N GLU A 5 -56.23 -19.54 11.66
CA GLU A 5 -55.79 -18.53 10.70
C GLU A 5 -56.06 -17.07 11.07
N HIS A 6 -55.12 -16.19 10.70
CA HIS A 6 -55.47 -14.88 10.13
C HIS A 6 -54.45 -14.45 9.08
N ASP A 7 -54.93 -14.51 7.88
CA ASP A 7 -54.49 -13.91 6.65
C ASP A 7 -54.49 -12.35 6.77
N GLN A 8 -53.39 -11.66 6.43
CA GLN A 8 -53.39 -10.31 5.91
C GLN A 8 -52.21 -10.09 4.94
N THR A 9 -52.50 -10.40 3.70
CA THR A 9 -51.81 -9.93 2.51
C THR A 9 -51.75 -8.41 2.49
N GLN A 10 -50.59 -7.79 2.69
CA GLN A 10 -50.34 -6.41 2.27
C GLN A 10 -49.46 -6.42 1.03
N ALA A 11 -50.05 -5.99 -0.09
CA ALA A 11 -49.43 -5.77 -1.37
C ALA A 11 -48.38 -4.65 -1.30
N GLN A 12 -47.17 -4.89 -1.76
CA GLN A 12 -46.18 -3.87 -2.06
C GLN A 12 -46.53 -3.20 -3.39
N PRO A 13 -46.40 -1.85 -3.52
CA PRO A 13 -46.54 -1.19 -4.80
C PRO A 13 -45.31 -1.42 -5.68
N GLY A 14 -45.54 -1.78 -6.93
CA GLY A 14 -44.50 -1.98 -7.96
C GLY A 14 -43.80 -0.66 -8.34
N PRO A 15 -42.62 -0.78 -9.01
CA PRO A 15 -41.84 0.39 -9.39
C PRO A 15 -42.55 1.23 -10.44
N SER A 16 -42.62 2.54 -10.19
CA SER A 16 -43.12 3.54 -11.11
C SER A 16 -42.19 3.71 -12.33
N GLU A 17 -42.76 3.63 -13.52
CA GLU A 17 -42.08 3.94 -14.77
C GLU A 17 -41.62 5.42 -14.81
N PRO A 18 -40.46 5.69 -15.46
CA PRO A 18 -40.01 7.08 -15.67
C PRO A 18 -40.89 7.79 -16.73
N PRO A 19 -41.07 9.10 -16.65
CA PRO A 19 -41.93 9.84 -17.58
C PRO A 19 -41.32 9.88 -18.98
N GLU A 20 -42.17 9.63 -19.97
CA GLU A 20 -41.89 9.80 -21.39
C GLU A 20 -41.50 11.27 -21.69
N THR A 21 -40.30 11.47 -22.23
CA THR A 21 -39.91 12.76 -22.80
C THR A 21 -40.47 12.88 -24.21
N SER A 22 -41.37 13.82 -24.39
CA SER A 22 -41.88 14.23 -25.70
C SER A 22 -40.76 14.77 -26.60
N PRO A 23 -40.78 14.51 -27.91
CA PRO A 23 -39.76 15.02 -28.81
C PRO A 23 -39.94 16.51 -29.06
N THR A 24 -38.86 17.26 -28.90
CA THR A 24 -38.75 18.67 -29.32
C THR A 24 -38.82 18.76 -30.84
N PRO A 25 -39.59 19.68 -31.44
CA PRO A 25 -39.65 19.83 -32.87
C PRO A 25 -38.33 20.36 -33.44
N ALA A 26 -37.98 19.85 -34.62
CA ALA A 26 -36.84 20.26 -35.39
C ALA A 26 -36.93 21.75 -35.77
N ALA A 27 -35.84 22.49 -35.55
CA ALA A 27 -35.70 23.86 -36.01
C ALA A 27 -35.50 23.89 -37.52
N ASP A 28 -36.27 24.72 -38.19
CA ASP A 28 -36.13 25.05 -39.61
C ASP A 28 -34.74 25.68 -39.91
N PRO A 29 -34.18 25.47 -41.09
CA PRO A 29 -32.91 26.09 -41.46
C PRO A 29 -33.14 27.58 -41.75
N GLU A 30 -32.53 28.42 -40.94
CA GLU A 30 -32.54 29.87 -41.08
C GLU A 30 -31.77 30.28 -42.35
N GLN A 31 -32.44 31.09 -43.15
CA GLN A 31 -31.94 31.65 -44.41
C GLN A 31 -30.77 32.59 -44.15
N LEU A 32 -29.69 32.41 -44.91
CA LEU A 32 -28.59 33.37 -44.99
C LEU A 32 -29.04 34.70 -45.58
N PRO A 33 -28.60 35.85 -45.06
CA PRO A 33 -28.88 37.14 -45.63
C PRO A 33 -28.16 37.35 -47.00
N PRO A 34 -28.70 38.17 -47.89
CA PRO A 34 -28.12 38.38 -49.23
C PRO A 34 -26.78 39.12 -49.17
N ALA A 35 -25.88 38.74 -50.05
CA ALA A 35 -24.57 39.33 -50.21
C ALA A 35 -24.65 40.82 -50.63
N ASP A 36 -23.82 41.66 -50.02
CA ASP A 36 -23.63 43.05 -50.38
C ASP A 36 -22.99 43.17 -51.80
N PRO A 37 -23.34 44.24 -52.54
CA PRO A 37 -22.83 44.42 -53.91
C PRO A 37 -21.35 44.81 -53.94
N VAL A 38 -20.63 44.21 -54.88
CA VAL A 38 -19.21 44.46 -55.18
C VAL A 38 -19.04 45.93 -55.61
N PRO A 39 -18.10 46.71 -55.02
CA PRO A 39 -17.76 48.03 -55.50
C PRO A 39 -17.02 47.98 -56.86
N ALA A 40 -17.34 48.92 -57.73
CA ALA A 40 -16.70 49.07 -59.06
C ALA A 40 -15.22 49.37 -58.96
N GLU A 41 -14.45 48.78 -59.91
CA GLU A 41 -12.99 49.01 -60.10
C GLU A 41 -12.71 50.50 -60.39
N GLU A 42 -11.84 51.11 -59.56
CA GLU A 42 -11.15 52.36 -59.91
C GLU A 42 -9.90 52.07 -60.73
N PRO A 43 -9.48 52.94 -61.67
CA PRO A 43 -8.38 52.66 -62.58
C PRO A 43 -7.02 52.74 -61.87
N ALA A 44 -6.15 51.83 -62.27
CA ALA A 44 -4.77 51.63 -61.80
C ALA A 44 -3.92 52.92 -61.86
N THR A 45 -3.36 53.34 -60.73
CA THR A 45 -2.24 54.28 -60.64
C THR A 45 -0.94 53.48 -60.66
N GLU A 46 -0.09 53.78 -61.60
CA GLU A 46 1.26 53.22 -61.73
C GLU A 46 2.13 53.56 -60.53
N GLY A 47 2.88 52.57 -60.00
CA GLY A 47 4.12 52.76 -59.27
C GLY A 47 4.09 52.52 -57.76
N SER A 48 3.83 51.31 -57.31
CA SER A 48 4.30 50.85 -56.00
C SER A 48 5.24 49.66 -56.14
N PRO A 49 6.37 49.63 -55.40
CA PRO A 49 7.31 48.51 -55.50
C PRO A 49 6.65 47.24 -55.02
N THR A 50 6.82 46.17 -55.77
CA THR A 50 6.41 44.80 -55.42
C THR A 50 6.95 44.42 -54.05
N PRO A 51 6.12 43.99 -53.07
CA PRO A 51 6.61 43.48 -51.82
C PRO A 51 7.55 42.28 -52.07
N PRO A 52 8.62 42.12 -51.28
CA PRO A 52 9.52 40.98 -51.44
C PRO A 52 8.71 39.69 -51.27
N ALA A 53 9.05 38.69 -52.06
CA ALA A 53 8.46 37.36 -51.98
C ALA A 53 8.53 36.86 -50.50
N PRO A 54 7.47 36.23 -50.00
CA PRO A 54 7.52 35.67 -48.64
C PRO A 54 8.71 34.70 -48.55
N GLU A 55 9.49 34.85 -47.49
CA GLU A 55 10.55 33.89 -47.18
C GLU A 55 9.92 32.49 -47.12
N PRO A 56 10.56 31.44 -47.66
CA PRO A 56 10.04 30.10 -47.62
C PRO A 56 9.80 29.72 -46.16
N GLU A 57 8.58 29.27 -45.83
CA GLU A 57 8.29 28.73 -44.51
C GLU A 57 9.33 27.66 -44.21
N PRO A 58 9.89 27.66 -42.97
CA PRO A 58 10.87 26.65 -42.59
C PRO A 58 10.25 25.25 -42.78
N GLU A 59 10.98 24.40 -43.50
CA GLU A 59 10.54 23.01 -43.73
C GLU A 59 10.20 22.38 -42.35
N PRO A 60 9.05 21.69 -42.24
CA PRO A 60 8.71 21.01 -41.00
C PRO A 60 9.85 20.08 -40.60
N PRO A 61 10.24 20.02 -39.32
CA PRO A 61 11.32 19.17 -38.87
C PRO A 61 11.08 17.73 -39.33
N SER A 62 12.11 17.09 -39.84
CA SER A 62 12.04 15.69 -40.25
C SER A 62 11.47 14.84 -39.09
N PRO A 63 10.56 13.90 -39.38
CA PRO A 63 10.03 13.04 -38.35
C PRO A 63 11.18 12.31 -37.63
N PRO A 64 11.08 12.11 -36.31
CA PRO A 64 12.11 11.39 -35.56
C PRO A 64 12.29 9.98 -36.14
N PRO A 65 13.50 9.41 -36.06
CA PRO A 65 13.72 8.03 -36.47
C PRO A 65 12.78 7.09 -35.73
N THR A 66 12.27 6.09 -36.44
CA THR A 66 11.38 5.07 -35.85
C THR A 66 12.15 3.78 -35.60
N VAL A 67 11.66 3.02 -34.62
CA VAL A 67 12.20 1.70 -34.26
C VAL A 67 11.06 0.70 -34.19
N ARG A 68 11.33 -0.51 -34.69
CA ARG A 68 10.37 -1.63 -34.63
C ARG A 68 10.59 -2.46 -33.35
N ARG A 69 9.53 -2.74 -32.62
CA ARG A 69 9.50 -3.61 -31.43
C ARG A 69 8.19 -4.37 -31.39
N THR A 70 8.17 -5.49 -30.65
CA THR A 70 6.90 -6.11 -30.30
C THR A 70 6.19 -5.30 -29.20
N VAL A 71 4.88 -5.51 -29.06
CA VAL A 71 4.09 -4.92 -27.97
C VAL A 71 4.67 -5.28 -26.60
N SER A 72 5.05 -6.55 -26.40
CA SER A 72 5.66 -7.03 -25.14
C SER A 72 7.02 -6.38 -24.86
N GLN A 73 7.87 -6.19 -25.88
CA GLN A 73 9.14 -5.47 -25.73
C GLN A 73 8.94 -4.02 -25.31
N GLU A 74 7.95 -3.34 -25.86
CA GLU A 74 7.66 -1.96 -25.44
C GLU A 74 7.11 -1.90 -24.02
N ILE A 75 6.24 -2.84 -23.62
CA ILE A 75 5.76 -2.95 -22.23
C ILE A 75 6.94 -3.16 -21.28
N ALA A 76 7.83 -4.11 -21.57
CA ALA A 76 9.00 -4.40 -20.75
C ALA A 76 9.91 -3.17 -20.61
N ARG A 77 10.23 -2.50 -21.72
CA ARG A 77 11.05 -1.29 -21.77
C ARG A 77 10.48 -0.16 -20.89
N GLN A 78 9.17 0.09 -20.97
CA GLN A 78 8.51 1.13 -20.21
C GLN A 78 8.47 0.79 -18.70
N LEU A 79 8.23 -0.46 -18.34
CA LEU A 79 8.20 -0.88 -16.93
C LEU A 79 9.58 -0.83 -16.27
N VAL A 80 10.64 -1.21 -17.00
CA VAL A 80 12.03 -1.04 -16.55
C VAL A 80 12.36 0.43 -16.33
N ALA A 81 11.99 1.29 -17.26
CA ALA A 81 12.17 2.73 -17.14
C ALA A 81 11.38 3.33 -15.97
N ALA A 82 10.19 2.78 -15.66
CA ALA A 82 9.41 3.13 -14.49
C ALA A 82 10.05 2.68 -13.17
N GLY A 83 11.05 1.79 -13.23
CA GLY A 83 11.82 1.32 -12.07
C GLY A 83 11.45 -0.08 -11.59
N ALA A 84 10.70 -0.86 -12.37
CA ALA A 84 10.45 -2.27 -12.10
C ALA A 84 11.77 -3.06 -12.16
N ARG A 85 11.97 -3.96 -11.20
CA ARG A 85 13.15 -4.82 -11.12
C ARG A 85 12.80 -6.28 -10.94
N PHE A 86 11.60 -6.59 -10.47
CA PHE A 86 11.13 -7.94 -10.22
C PHE A 86 9.79 -8.16 -10.91
N CYS A 87 9.63 -9.35 -11.46
CA CYS A 87 8.37 -9.91 -11.91
C CYS A 87 8.17 -11.24 -11.19
N PHE A 88 7.11 -11.37 -10.43
CA PHE A 88 6.73 -12.61 -9.75
C PHE A 88 5.58 -13.25 -10.53
N THR A 89 5.64 -14.55 -10.78
CA THR A 89 4.69 -15.20 -11.68
C THR A 89 4.52 -16.69 -11.39
N VAL A 90 3.39 -17.22 -11.77
CA VAL A 90 3.22 -18.64 -12.12
C VAL A 90 3.19 -18.70 -13.64
N PRO A 91 4.23 -19.25 -14.29
CA PRO A 91 4.33 -19.23 -15.76
C PRO A 91 3.17 -19.97 -16.44
N ALA A 92 2.69 -19.38 -17.52
CA ALA A 92 1.65 -20.01 -18.35
C ALA A 92 1.73 -19.47 -19.79
N GLU A 93 1.22 -20.24 -20.73
CA GLU A 93 1.31 -19.96 -22.17
C GLU A 93 0.92 -18.51 -22.54
N PRO A 94 -0.16 -17.89 -22.02
CA PRO A 94 -0.59 -16.58 -22.49
C PRO A 94 0.30 -15.39 -22.04
N ILE A 95 1.34 -15.64 -21.26
CA ILE A 95 2.26 -14.60 -20.76
C ILE A 95 3.73 -14.86 -21.12
N LEU A 96 4.03 -15.92 -21.86
CA LEU A 96 5.43 -16.28 -22.18
C LEU A 96 6.17 -15.15 -22.90
N PRO A 97 5.64 -14.50 -23.97
CA PRO A 97 6.35 -13.41 -24.61
C PRO A 97 6.65 -12.24 -23.67
N LEU A 98 5.72 -11.90 -22.78
CA LEU A 98 5.93 -10.87 -21.76
C LEU A 98 7.04 -11.25 -20.77
N LEU A 99 7.10 -12.51 -20.32
CA LEU A 99 8.12 -12.97 -19.37
C LEU A 99 9.51 -12.97 -20.01
N ASP A 100 9.63 -13.42 -21.26
CA ASP A 100 10.88 -13.44 -22.00
C ASP A 100 11.42 -12.01 -22.21
N ASP A 101 10.60 -11.10 -22.72
CA ASP A 101 10.98 -9.72 -22.95
C ASP A 101 11.28 -8.94 -21.65
N LEU A 102 10.59 -9.23 -20.55
CA LEU A 102 10.92 -8.68 -19.22
C LEU A 102 12.30 -9.15 -18.76
N ALA A 103 12.61 -10.44 -18.91
CA ALA A 103 13.90 -11.00 -18.54
C ALA A 103 15.03 -10.41 -19.40
N GLU A 104 14.83 -10.30 -20.73
CA GLU A 104 15.78 -9.68 -21.65
C GLU A 104 16.01 -8.19 -21.32
N ALA A 105 14.98 -7.48 -20.87
CA ALA A 105 15.08 -6.10 -20.41
C ALA A 105 15.75 -5.94 -19.05
N GLY A 106 16.16 -7.05 -18.39
CA GLY A 106 16.87 -7.06 -17.10
C GLY A 106 15.98 -7.08 -15.86
N VAL A 107 14.69 -7.42 -15.99
CA VAL A 107 13.81 -7.70 -14.85
C VAL A 107 14.10 -9.10 -14.34
N ARG A 108 14.31 -9.26 -13.03
CA ARG A 108 14.42 -10.59 -12.43
C ARG A 108 13.04 -11.24 -12.38
N VAL A 109 12.83 -12.27 -13.19
CA VAL A 109 11.61 -13.08 -13.17
C VAL A 109 11.75 -14.17 -12.12
N VAL A 110 10.81 -14.24 -11.19
CA VAL A 110 10.77 -15.18 -10.07
C VAL A 110 9.52 -16.02 -10.19
N THR A 111 9.69 -17.32 -10.35
CA THR A 111 8.58 -18.27 -10.39
C THR A 111 8.10 -18.56 -8.97
N ALA A 112 6.82 -18.30 -8.69
CA ALA A 112 6.15 -18.62 -7.44
C ALA A 112 5.36 -19.94 -7.54
N ARG A 113 4.82 -20.40 -6.44
CA ARG A 113 3.97 -21.59 -6.37
C ARG A 113 2.48 -21.27 -6.47
N HIS A 114 2.13 -19.99 -6.27
CA HIS A 114 0.75 -19.50 -6.35
C HIS A 114 0.76 -18.00 -6.68
N GLU A 115 -0.16 -17.56 -7.54
CA GLU A 115 -0.21 -16.15 -7.98
C GLU A 115 -0.53 -15.19 -6.83
N GLY A 116 -1.24 -15.64 -5.80
CA GLY A 116 -1.44 -14.87 -4.56
C GLY A 116 -0.13 -14.60 -3.83
N GLY A 117 0.76 -15.61 -3.72
CA GLY A 117 2.11 -15.46 -3.18
C GLY A 117 2.96 -14.53 -4.05
N ALA A 118 2.90 -14.70 -5.38
CA ALA A 118 3.55 -13.82 -6.34
C ALA A 118 3.11 -12.35 -6.19
N ALA A 119 1.80 -12.11 -6.07
CA ALA A 119 1.24 -10.78 -5.90
C ALA A 119 1.64 -10.14 -4.57
N PHE A 120 1.71 -10.90 -3.47
CA PHE A 120 2.22 -10.42 -2.18
C PHE A 120 3.71 -10.09 -2.22
N MET A 121 4.53 -10.88 -2.93
CA MET A 121 5.94 -10.55 -3.16
C MET A 121 6.10 -9.23 -3.92
N ALA A 122 5.34 -9.05 -4.99
CA ALA A 122 5.36 -7.81 -5.78
C ALA A 122 4.87 -6.60 -4.97
N GLU A 123 3.78 -6.76 -4.21
CA GLU A 123 3.25 -5.72 -3.33
C GLU A 123 4.27 -5.27 -2.28
N ALA A 124 4.89 -6.22 -1.58
CA ALA A 124 5.85 -5.94 -0.51
C ALA A 124 7.03 -5.10 -1.01
N LEU A 125 7.56 -5.42 -2.20
CA LEU A 125 8.61 -4.62 -2.82
C LEU A 125 8.11 -3.26 -3.31
N ALA A 126 6.92 -3.21 -3.90
CA ALA A 126 6.30 -1.94 -4.31
C ALA A 126 6.04 -1.03 -3.10
N GLN A 127 5.58 -1.59 -1.97
CA GLN A 127 5.37 -0.89 -0.70
C GLN A 127 6.68 -0.32 -0.14
N SER A 128 7.72 -1.14 -0.04
CA SER A 128 8.99 -0.79 0.60
C SER A 128 9.85 0.15 -0.25
N THR A 129 9.83 -0.02 -1.57
CA THR A 129 10.66 0.78 -2.49
C THR A 129 9.97 2.03 -3.02
N GLY A 130 8.62 2.04 -3.05
CA GLY A 130 7.81 3.05 -3.73
C GLY A 130 7.93 3.00 -5.26
N ARG A 131 8.54 1.94 -5.81
CA ARG A 131 8.74 1.72 -7.26
C ARG A 131 7.80 0.63 -7.75
N PRO A 132 7.36 0.67 -9.01
CA PRO A 132 6.55 -0.39 -9.59
C PRO A 132 7.24 -1.75 -9.48
N GLN A 133 6.47 -2.79 -9.14
CA GLN A 133 6.89 -4.18 -9.24
C GLN A 133 5.78 -4.96 -9.93
N ILE A 134 6.13 -6.08 -10.54
CA ILE A 134 5.24 -6.78 -11.47
C ILE A 134 4.79 -8.10 -10.85
N VAL A 135 3.49 -8.38 -10.96
CA VAL A 135 2.95 -9.74 -10.92
C VAL A 135 2.42 -10.08 -12.30
N ALA A 136 2.84 -11.20 -12.86
CA ALA A 136 2.33 -11.68 -14.14
C ALA A 136 1.48 -12.94 -13.92
N ALA A 137 0.31 -13.00 -14.56
CA ALA A 137 -0.67 -14.05 -14.35
C ALA A 137 -1.40 -14.42 -15.66
N SER A 138 -1.87 -15.66 -15.72
CA SER A 138 -2.59 -16.16 -16.88
C SER A 138 -4.09 -15.99 -16.75
N ARG A 139 -4.70 -15.31 -17.71
CA ARG A 139 -6.14 -15.23 -17.95
C ARG A 139 -6.95 -15.04 -16.66
N ALA A 140 -8.21 -15.49 -16.65
CA ALA A 140 -9.11 -15.33 -15.50
C ALA A 140 -8.62 -16.04 -14.23
N VAL A 141 -8.13 -17.28 -14.34
CA VAL A 141 -7.80 -18.11 -13.17
C VAL A 141 -6.59 -17.59 -12.42
N GLY A 142 -5.50 -17.23 -13.12
CA GLY A 142 -4.33 -16.66 -12.50
C GLY A 142 -4.59 -15.25 -11.98
N ALA A 143 -5.36 -14.44 -12.71
CA ALA A 143 -5.77 -13.11 -12.24
C ALA A 143 -6.64 -13.19 -10.97
N ALA A 144 -7.56 -14.15 -10.90
CA ALA A 144 -8.37 -14.39 -9.71
C ALA A 144 -7.52 -14.78 -8.50
N ASN A 145 -6.52 -15.66 -8.67
CA ASN A 145 -5.57 -16.00 -7.62
C ASN A 145 -4.73 -14.78 -7.17
N ALA A 146 -4.29 -13.92 -8.11
CA ALA A 146 -3.53 -12.71 -7.81
C ALA A 146 -4.38 -11.59 -7.18
N ALA A 147 -5.71 -11.66 -7.28
CA ALA A 147 -6.65 -10.62 -6.86
C ALA A 147 -6.46 -10.17 -5.41
N VAL A 148 -6.14 -11.09 -4.51
CA VAL A 148 -5.89 -10.79 -3.10
C VAL A 148 -4.72 -9.83 -2.91
N GLY A 149 -3.62 -10.00 -3.64
CA GLY A 149 -2.47 -9.09 -3.60
C GLY A 149 -2.72 -7.77 -4.33
N ILE A 150 -3.51 -7.78 -5.42
CA ILE A 150 -3.93 -6.56 -6.11
C ILE A 150 -4.76 -5.68 -5.17
N HIS A 151 -5.75 -6.26 -4.47
CA HIS A 151 -6.54 -5.54 -3.48
C HIS A 151 -5.68 -5.01 -2.31
N SER A 152 -4.78 -5.85 -1.80
CA SER A 152 -3.86 -5.46 -0.73
C SER A 152 -2.99 -4.27 -1.16
N ALA A 153 -2.40 -4.31 -2.36
CA ALA A 153 -1.64 -3.20 -2.93
C ALA A 153 -2.45 -1.91 -3.07
N GLN A 154 -3.75 -2.01 -3.39
CA GLN A 154 -4.66 -0.86 -3.46
C GLN A 154 -4.85 -0.23 -2.07
N GLN A 155 -5.04 -1.05 -1.03
CA GLN A 155 -5.16 -0.57 0.34
C GLN A 155 -3.86 0.07 0.84
N ASP A 156 -2.71 -0.48 0.49
CA ASP A 156 -1.39 0.05 0.85
C ASP A 156 -0.93 1.21 -0.03
N SER A 157 -1.67 1.52 -1.08
CA SER A 157 -1.24 2.48 -2.10
C SER A 157 0.13 2.09 -2.70
N ALA A 158 0.37 0.80 -2.89
CA ALA A 158 1.61 0.27 -3.46
C ALA A 158 1.52 0.25 -5.00
N PRO A 159 2.53 0.73 -5.73
CA PRO A 159 2.51 0.76 -7.19
C PRO A 159 2.82 -0.63 -7.79
N LEU A 160 1.89 -1.57 -7.66
CA LEU A 160 1.97 -2.89 -8.27
C LEU A 160 1.46 -2.83 -9.71
N VAL A 161 2.07 -3.57 -10.63
CA VAL A 161 1.58 -3.75 -12.01
C VAL A 161 1.22 -5.22 -12.20
N ALA A 162 -0.06 -5.50 -12.36
CA ALA A 162 -0.55 -6.82 -12.74
C ALA A 162 -0.60 -6.91 -14.27
N LEU A 163 0.28 -7.74 -14.85
CA LEU A 163 0.26 -8.09 -16.26
C LEU A 163 -0.53 -9.39 -16.41
N VAL A 164 -1.62 -9.35 -17.16
CA VAL A 164 -2.48 -10.52 -17.34
C VAL A 164 -2.55 -10.90 -18.80
N GLY A 165 -2.07 -12.09 -19.14
CA GLY A 165 -2.24 -12.63 -20.48
C GLY A 165 -3.71 -12.94 -20.74
N GLN A 166 -4.17 -12.66 -21.95
CA GLN A 166 -5.55 -12.90 -22.36
C GLN A 166 -5.56 -13.91 -23.53
N VAL A 167 -6.73 -14.47 -23.82
CA VAL A 167 -6.95 -15.33 -24.98
C VAL A 167 -6.63 -14.59 -26.27
N HIS A 168 -6.31 -15.33 -27.32
CA HIS A 168 -6.11 -14.78 -28.67
C HIS A 168 -7.30 -13.90 -29.09
N SER A 169 -7.04 -12.70 -29.63
CA SER A 169 -8.07 -11.71 -29.96
C SER A 169 -9.20 -12.27 -30.85
N ALA A 170 -8.84 -13.09 -31.85
CA ALA A 170 -9.80 -13.74 -32.73
C ALA A 170 -10.77 -14.73 -32.05
N TYR A 171 -10.49 -15.14 -30.81
CA TYR A 171 -11.33 -16.08 -30.07
C TYR A 171 -12.25 -15.39 -29.05
N ARG A 172 -12.10 -14.10 -28.86
CA ARG A 172 -12.90 -13.30 -27.92
C ARG A 172 -14.39 -13.39 -28.24
N GLY A 173 -15.20 -13.51 -27.16
CA GLY A 173 -16.66 -13.63 -27.28
C GLY A 173 -17.15 -14.96 -27.83
N ARG A 174 -16.30 -15.99 -27.87
CA ARG A 174 -16.61 -17.32 -28.43
C ARG A 174 -16.43 -18.45 -27.42
N GLU A 175 -16.55 -18.14 -26.14
CA GLU A 175 -16.33 -19.09 -25.01
C GLU A 175 -14.89 -19.67 -25.05
N ALA A 176 -13.88 -18.83 -25.36
CA ALA A 176 -12.52 -19.28 -25.39
C ALA A 176 -12.05 -19.76 -24.01
N PHE A 177 -11.09 -20.69 -23.99
CA PHE A 177 -10.62 -21.31 -22.75
C PHE A 177 -10.11 -20.28 -21.74
N GLN A 178 -10.75 -20.20 -20.57
CA GLN A 178 -10.46 -19.24 -19.50
C GLN A 178 -10.63 -17.76 -19.89
N GLU A 179 -11.41 -17.46 -20.91
CA GLU A 179 -11.77 -16.09 -21.27
C GLU A 179 -12.58 -15.43 -20.14
N SER A 180 -12.30 -14.17 -19.89
CA SER A 180 -13.07 -13.31 -18.99
C SER A 180 -12.87 -11.86 -19.33
N GLU A 181 -13.81 -11.02 -18.96
CA GLU A 181 -13.62 -9.57 -18.94
C GLU A 181 -12.78 -9.19 -17.71
N LEU A 182 -11.49 -8.92 -17.94
CA LEU A 182 -10.52 -8.73 -16.86
C LEU A 182 -10.52 -7.29 -16.33
N SER A 183 -10.72 -6.31 -17.20
CA SER A 183 -10.62 -4.89 -16.82
C SER A 183 -11.74 -4.45 -15.89
N GLY A 184 -13.00 -4.82 -16.16
CA GLY A 184 -14.14 -4.54 -15.29
C GLY A 184 -14.30 -5.53 -14.14
N GLY A 185 -13.83 -6.79 -14.32
CA GLY A 185 -13.84 -7.83 -13.30
C GLY A 185 -12.73 -7.62 -12.27
N ILE A 186 -11.67 -8.40 -12.36
CA ILE A 186 -10.52 -8.35 -11.41
C ILE A 186 -9.88 -6.96 -11.39
N GLY A 187 -9.86 -6.25 -12.52
CA GLY A 187 -9.35 -4.89 -12.64
C GLY A 187 -10.05 -3.85 -11.76
N SER A 188 -11.29 -4.12 -11.32
CA SER A 188 -12.01 -3.27 -10.36
C SER A 188 -11.32 -3.20 -8.98
N LEU A 189 -10.48 -4.17 -8.64
CA LEU A 189 -9.66 -4.17 -7.42
C LEU A 189 -8.40 -3.31 -7.54
N ALA A 190 -8.01 -2.94 -8.75
CA ALA A 190 -6.90 -2.03 -9.01
C ALA A 190 -7.36 -0.56 -8.98
N THR A 191 -6.42 0.36 -8.96
CA THR A 191 -6.73 1.80 -9.09
C THR A 191 -7.04 2.18 -10.54
N TRP A 192 -6.62 1.36 -11.47
CA TRP A 192 -6.91 1.48 -12.88
C TRP A 192 -6.59 0.18 -13.62
N ALA A 193 -7.42 -0.15 -14.60
CA ALA A 193 -7.23 -1.29 -15.47
C ALA A 193 -7.43 -0.91 -16.93
N ALA A 194 -6.76 -1.62 -17.83
CA ALA A 194 -6.94 -1.50 -19.27
C ALA A 194 -6.57 -2.81 -19.95
N GLU A 195 -7.13 -3.03 -21.12
CA GLU A 195 -6.70 -4.07 -22.07
C GLU A 195 -5.99 -3.40 -23.26
N ILE A 196 -4.93 -4.00 -23.75
CA ILE A 196 -4.25 -3.62 -24.99
C ILE A 196 -4.65 -4.68 -26.01
N ASP A 197 -5.77 -4.49 -26.67
CA ASP A 197 -6.36 -5.43 -27.63
C ASP A 197 -5.93 -5.15 -29.07
N GLU A 198 -5.30 -4.00 -29.32
CA GLU A 198 -4.74 -3.61 -30.60
C GLU A 198 -3.33 -3.01 -30.43
N PRO A 199 -2.34 -3.36 -31.28
CA PRO A 199 -0.97 -2.86 -31.19
C PRO A 199 -0.87 -1.34 -31.19
N GLY A 200 -1.72 -0.65 -31.95
CA GLY A 200 -1.75 0.81 -32.03
C GLY A 200 -2.10 1.52 -30.73
N GLN A 201 -2.72 0.85 -29.78
CA GLN A 201 -3.11 1.41 -28.47
C GLN A 201 -1.95 1.47 -27.46
N VAL A 202 -0.88 0.70 -27.69
CA VAL A 202 0.22 0.52 -26.73
C VAL A 202 0.77 1.83 -26.19
N ALA A 203 1.10 2.78 -27.06
CA ALA A 203 1.68 4.06 -26.64
C ALA A 203 0.71 4.87 -25.74
N ASN A 204 -0.57 4.89 -26.08
CA ASN A 204 -1.59 5.60 -25.31
C ASN A 204 -1.84 4.94 -23.95
N VAL A 205 -2.00 3.61 -23.90
CA VAL A 205 -2.25 2.86 -22.66
C VAL A 205 -1.04 2.97 -21.73
N LEU A 206 0.17 2.74 -22.23
CA LEU A 206 1.40 2.86 -21.44
C LEU A 206 1.64 4.30 -20.98
N GLY A 207 1.33 5.31 -21.78
CA GLY A 207 1.37 6.72 -21.35
C GLY A 207 0.40 7.04 -20.21
N LYS A 208 -0.79 6.44 -20.22
CA LYS A 208 -1.75 6.53 -19.08
C LYS A 208 -1.23 5.77 -17.85
N ALA A 209 -0.70 4.57 -18.03
CA ALA A 209 -0.10 3.79 -16.96
C ALA A 209 1.10 4.53 -16.32
N TRP A 210 1.98 5.09 -17.14
CA TRP A 210 3.13 5.88 -16.70
C TRP A 210 2.71 7.03 -15.77
N ARG A 211 1.72 7.82 -16.19
CA ARG A 211 1.22 8.93 -15.35
C ARG A 211 0.71 8.41 -14.00
N ARG A 212 -0.06 7.32 -13.98
CA ARG A 212 -0.62 6.74 -12.75
C ARG A 212 0.45 6.17 -11.83
N LEU A 213 1.50 5.57 -12.40
CA LEU A 213 2.62 5.05 -11.62
C LEU A 213 3.45 6.15 -10.97
N HIS A 214 3.48 7.37 -11.53
CA HIS A 214 4.42 8.42 -11.11
C HIS A 214 3.78 9.68 -10.55
N THR A 215 2.47 9.90 -10.73
CA THR A 215 1.78 11.10 -10.23
C THR A 215 0.62 10.71 -9.34
N GLY A 216 0.31 11.57 -8.38
CA GLY A 216 -0.78 11.36 -7.44
C GLY A 216 -0.53 10.18 -6.49
N ARG A 217 -1.58 9.69 -5.87
CA ARG A 217 -1.53 8.53 -4.97
C ARG A 217 -1.19 7.27 -5.77
N PRO A 218 -0.13 6.53 -5.42
CA PRO A 218 0.17 5.28 -6.09
C PRO A 218 -0.86 4.20 -5.76
N GLY A 219 -0.93 3.20 -6.62
CA GLY A 219 -1.77 2.03 -6.43
C GLY A 219 -1.53 1.02 -7.54
N PRO A 220 -2.14 -0.16 -7.45
CA PRO A 220 -1.99 -1.20 -8.45
C PRO A 220 -2.65 -0.81 -9.78
N LEU A 221 -2.02 -1.22 -10.87
CA LEU A 221 -2.57 -1.18 -12.22
C LEU A 221 -2.76 -2.62 -12.70
N LEU A 222 -3.80 -2.87 -13.51
CA LEU A 222 -3.96 -4.11 -14.23
C LEU A 222 -3.90 -3.82 -15.75
N LEU A 223 -3.00 -4.51 -16.44
CA LEU A 223 -2.88 -4.49 -17.90
C LEU A 223 -3.14 -5.89 -18.44
N SER A 224 -4.17 -6.04 -19.23
CA SER A 224 -4.50 -7.27 -19.95
C SER A 224 -4.02 -7.17 -21.39
N VAL A 225 -3.40 -8.24 -21.92
CA VAL A 225 -2.87 -8.25 -23.28
C VAL A 225 -3.11 -9.62 -23.91
N PRO A 226 -3.89 -9.71 -25.02
CA PRO A 226 -4.04 -10.94 -25.79
C PRO A 226 -2.70 -11.48 -26.28
N ILE A 227 -2.56 -12.82 -26.32
CA ILE A 227 -1.29 -13.46 -26.63
C ILE A 227 -0.77 -13.12 -28.02
N ASP A 228 -1.63 -13.00 -29.01
CA ASP A 228 -1.29 -12.62 -30.37
C ASP A 228 -0.81 -11.16 -30.44
N VAL A 229 -1.49 -10.25 -29.74
CA VAL A 229 -1.12 -8.83 -29.69
C VAL A 229 0.26 -8.64 -29.05
N GLN A 230 0.65 -9.46 -28.05
CA GLN A 230 1.97 -9.36 -27.42
C GLN A 230 3.12 -9.46 -28.42
N THR A 231 2.98 -10.29 -29.46
CA THR A 231 4.03 -10.58 -30.46
C THR A 231 3.96 -9.70 -31.71
N GLU A 232 2.91 -8.89 -31.85
CA GLU A 232 2.76 -8.00 -33.00
C GLU A 232 3.80 -6.87 -32.98
N GLN A 233 4.30 -6.56 -34.18
CA GLN A 233 5.28 -5.49 -34.36
C GLN A 233 4.61 -4.13 -34.45
N ILE A 234 5.16 -3.19 -33.72
CA ILE A 234 4.78 -1.77 -33.76
C ILE A 234 5.97 -0.91 -34.17
N GLU A 235 5.68 0.17 -34.87
CA GLU A 235 6.66 1.17 -35.22
C GLU A 235 6.46 2.40 -34.33
N LEU A 236 7.48 2.75 -33.57
CA LEU A 236 7.43 3.83 -32.59
C LEU A 236 8.59 4.80 -32.80
N PRO A 237 8.44 6.08 -32.46
CA PRO A 237 9.56 7.00 -32.39
C PRO A 237 10.70 6.44 -31.53
N GLU A 238 11.94 6.60 -31.97
CA GLU A 238 13.13 6.22 -31.22
C GLU A 238 13.40 7.24 -30.10
N GLU A 239 12.50 7.29 -29.13
CA GLU A 239 12.61 8.15 -27.98
C GLU A 239 13.04 7.37 -26.73
N ALA A 240 13.90 8.00 -25.91
CA ALA A 240 14.17 7.47 -24.59
C ALA A 240 12.89 7.53 -23.73
N PRO A 241 12.60 6.49 -22.93
CA PRO A 241 11.44 6.54 -22.06
C PRO A 241 11.57 7.70 -21.06
N PRO A 242 10.46 8.34 -20.67
CA PRO A 242 10.49 9.45 -19.76
C PRO A 242 11.11 9.04 -18.41
N LYS A 243 11.86 9.94 -17.78
CA LYS A 243 12.42 9.69 -16.45
C LYS A 243 11.34 9.87 -15.39
N PRO A 244 11.29 8.98 -14.37
CA PRO A 244 10.37 9.17 -13.25
C PRO A 244 10.60 10.53 -12.56
N PRO A 245 9.54 11.25 -12.20
CA PRO A 245 9.67 12.52 -11.48
C PRO A 245 10.26 12.28 -10.09
N GLY A 246 11.02 13.25 -9.58
CA GLY A 246 11.65 13.16 -8.24
C GLY A 246 10.67 13.16 -7.07
N ALA A 247 9.45 13.67 -7.27
CA ALA A 247 8.38 13.66 -6.27
C ALA A 247 7.02 13.44 -6.95
N ARG A 248 6.12 12.69 -6.28
CA ARG A 248 4.81 12.31 -6.83
C ARG A 248 3.77 13.42 -6.80
N GLY A 249 3.94 14.41 -5.96
CA GLY A 249 2.94 15.43 -5.70
C GLY A 249 3.43 16.85 -5.89
N PRO A 250 2.50 17.82 -5.86
CA PRO A 250 2.82 19.22 -5.96
C PRO A 250 3.69 19.69 -4.78
N ALA A 251 4.32 20.85 -4.95
CA ALA A 251 4.87 21.59 -3.83
C ALA A 251 3.72 22.09 -2.95
N ALA A 252 3.96 22.13 -1.64
CA ALA A 252 2.97 22.69 -0.72
C ALA A 252 2.85 24.22 -0.93
N ASP A 253 1.63 24.75 -0.89
CA ASP A 253 1.40 26.18 -0.84
C ASP A 253 2.00 26.77 0.44
N ARG A 254 2.91 27.76 0.32
CA ARG A 254 3.62 28.34 1.46
C ARG A 254 2.69 29.02 2.46
N THR A 255 1.63 29.67 1.98
CA THR A 255 0.66 30.34 2.85
C THR A 255 -0.08 29.31 3.70
N ALA A 256 -0.52 28.20 3.09
CA ALA A 256 -1.17 27.11 3.80
C ALA A 256 -0.21 26.42 4.79
N VAL A 257 1.06 26.20 4.41
CA VAL A 257 2.09 25.67 5.32
C VAL A 257 2.30 26.60 6.51
N SER A 258 2.50 27.89 6.28
CA SER A 258 2.68 28.89 7.35
C SER A 258 1.49 28.91 8.31
N ARG A 259 0.25 28.84 7.77
CA ARG A 259 -0.96 28.74 8.58
C ARG A 259 -1.00 27.46 9.41
N ALA A 260 -0.63 26.32 8.81
CA ALA A 260 -0.54 25.04 9.51
C ALA A 260 0.48 25.09 10.66
N MET A 261 1.65 25.65 10.42
CA MET A 261 2.70 25.80 11.43
C MET A 261 2.28 26.72 12.57
N LYS A 262 1.64 27.85 12.29
CA LYS A 262 1.08 28.75 13.31
C LYS A 262 0.01 28.05 14.15
N MET A 263 -0.88 27.26 13.53
CA MET A 263 -1.89 26.50 14.26
C MET A 263 -1.26 25.47 15.20
N LEU A 264 -0.25 24.76 14.72
CA LEU A 264 0.44 23.74 15.51
C LEU A 264 1.29 24.36 16.62
N ALA A 265 1.95 25.49 16.35
CA ALA A 265 2.73 26.25 17.33
C ALA A 265 1.86 26.85 18.44
N ALA A 266 0.64 27.28 18.13
CA ALA A 266 -0.31 27.83 19.11
C ALA A 266 -1.13 26.76 19.88
N SER A 267 -0.96 25.46 19.57
CA SER A 267 -1.71 24.39 20.23
C SER A 267 -1.18 24.12 21.64
N GLU A 268 -2.05 23.79 22.59
CA GLU A 268 -1.64 23.29 23.91
C GLU A 268 -1.39 21.78 23.89
N ARG A 269 -2.19 21.05 23.11
CA ARG A 269 -2.20 19.60 23.03
C ARG A 269 -2.07 19.10 21.61
N GLY A 270 -1.19 19.75 20.83
CA GLY A 270 -0.92 19.36 19.46
C GLY A 270 -0.33 17.93 19.35
N VAL A 271 -0.65 17.22 18.27
CA VAL A 271 -0.09 15.92 17.93
C VAL A 271 0.08 15.77 16.43
N ILE A 272 1.12 15.06 16.01
CA ILE A 272 1.36 14.72 14.60
C ILE A 272 1.05 13.23 14.41
N VAL A 273 0.24 12.90 13.40
CA VAL A 273 0.01 11.53 12.95
C VAL A 273 0.69 11.35 11.59
N ALA A 274 1.72 10.51 11.54
CA ALA A 274 2.55 10.32 10.35
C ALA A 274 2.35 8.94 9.72
N GLY A 275 2.22 8.87 8.40
CA GLY A 275 1.94 7.65 7.69
C GLY A 275 2.89 7.29 6.54
N ALA A 276 2.44 6.40 5.66
CA ALA A 276 3.22 5.85 4.55
C ALA A 276 3.79 6.92 3.59
N GLY A 277 3.11 8.06 3.43
CA GLY A 277 3.61 9.15 2.59
C GLY A 277 4.95 9.70 3.07
N VAL A 278 5.16 9.78 4.40
CA VAL A 278 6.45 10.20 4.99
C VAL A 278 7.56 9.19 4.69
N LEU A 279 7.26 7.88 4.82
CA LEU A 279 8.22 6.81 4.50
C LEU A 279 8.59 6.82 3.00
N ARG A 280 7.58 6.87 2.12
CA ARG A 280 7.76 6.87 0.66
C ARG A 280 8.58 8.05 0.16
N SER A 281 8.35 9.22 0.72
CA SER A 281 9.09 10.44 0.38
C SER A 281 10.42 10.56 1.16
N ARG A 282 10.78 9.56 1.98
CA ARG A 282 12.00 9.52 2.81
C ARG A 282 12.15 10.74 3.73
N ALA A 283 11.03 11.25 4.24
CA ALA A 283 10.98 12.51 4.99
C ALA A 283 11.07 12.35 6.52
N THR A 284 11.34 11.13 7.03
CA THR A 284 11.40 10.85 8.48
C THR A 284 12.34 11.78 9.23
N LYS A 285 13.54 12.09 8.70
CA LYS A 285 14.47 13.00 9.37
C LYS A 285 13.90 14.42 9.53
N ARG A 286 13.16 14.92 8.54
CA ARG A 286 12.46 16.21 8.60
C ARG A 286 11.30 16.18 9.59
N LEU A 287 10.58 15.06 9.66
CA LEU A 287 9.51 14.87 10.64
C LEU A 287 10.07 14.90 12.07
N VAL A 288 11.20 14.24 12.34
CA VAL A 288 11.88 14.29 13.65
C VAL A 288 12.24 15.72 14.00
N ALA A 289 12.94 16.43 13.10
CA ALA A 289 13.35 17.80 13.33
C ALA A 289 12.14 18.75 13.57
N LEU A 290 11.04 18.58 12.84
CA LEU A 290 9.81 19.35 13.05
C LEU A 290 9.21 19.07 14.43
N SER A 291 9.11 17.79 14.82
CA SER A 291 8.60 17.36 16.12
C SER A 291 9.39 17.96 17.29
N GLU A 292 10.73 17.94 17.20
CA GLU A 292 11.63 18.50 18.20
C GLU A 292 11.50 20.02 18.27
N ALA A 293 11.51 20.70 17.11
CA ALA A 293 11.45 22.16 17.05
C ALA A 293 10.16 22.72 17.68
N LEU A 294 9.04 22.02 17.51
CA LEU A 294 7.72 22.41 18.05
C LEU A 294 7.39 21.76 19.39
N ALA A 295 8.22 20.86 19.91
CA ALA A 295 7.94 20.03 21.07
C ALA A 295 6.56 19.33 20.97
N VAL A 296 6.24 18.77 19.79
CA VAL A 296 4.96 18.10 19.50
C VAL A 296 5.21 16.61 19.28
N PRO A 297 4.51 15.73 20.01
CA PRO A 297 4.69 14.29 19.88
C PRO A 297 4.15 13.74 18.55
N VAL A 298 4.68 12.58 18.19
CA VAL A 298 4.33 11.86 16.95
C VAL A 298 3.70 10.51 17.30
N ILE A 299 2.58 10.23 16.65
CA ILE A 299 1.91 8.94 16.61
C ILE A 299 2.06 8.39 15.20
N ALA A 300 2.51 7.14 15.08
CA ALA A 300 2.56 6.45 13.80
C ALA A 300 1.13 6.12 13.32
N ALA A 301 0.86 6.27 12.03
CA ALA A 301 -0.39 5.81 11.45
C ALA A 301 -0.44 4.29 11.37
N TRP A 302 -1.64 3.75 11.18
CA TRP A 302 -1.91 2.32 11.05
C TRP A 302 -0.90 1.58 10.16
N ARG A 303 -0.31 0.51 10.69
CA ARG A 303 0.65 -0.34 9.97
C ARG A 303 1.88 0.40 9.43
N ARG A 304 2.34 1.47 10.14
CA ARG A 304 3.59 2.18 9.81
C ARG A 304 4.37 2.54 11.08
N PRO A 305 4.64 1.53 11.97
CA PRO A 305 5.27 1.80 13.27
C PRO A 305 6.69 2.35 13.15
N ASP A 306 7.35 2.15 12.02
CA ASP A 306 8.72 2.58 11.75
C ASP A 306 8.83 3.99 11.11
N VAL A 307 7.71 4.71 10.95
CA VAL A 307 7.73 6.06 10.37
C VAL A 307 8.50 7.08 11.21
N PHE A 308 8.64 6.79 12.50
CA PHE A 308 9.37 7.60 13.46
C PHE A 308 10.17 6.70 14.41
N PRO A 309 11.40 7.10 14.86
CA PRO A 309 12.18 6.26 15.77
C PRO A 309 11.44 5.99 17.07
N ASN A 310 11.22 4.73 17.43
CA ASN A 310 10.37 4.38 18.58
C ASN A 310 11.05 4.65 19.93
N ASP A 311 12.38 4.78 19.96
CA ASP A 311 13.12 5.17 21.17
C ASP A 311 13.11 6.69 21.42
N HIS A 312 12.68 7.49 20.46
CA HIS A 312 12.63 8.94 20.56
C HIS A 312 11.62 9.40 21.63
N ALA A 313 11.96 10.45 22.39
CA ALA A 313 11.13 10.99 23.46
C ALA A 313 9.72 11.39 23.01
N ASN A 314 9.60 11.89 21.78
CA ASN A 314 8.34 12.34 21.20
C ASN A 314 7.50 11.22 20.55
N TYR A 315 7.92 9.95 20.55
CA TYR A 315 7.13 8.85 20.00
C TYR A 315 6.09 8.37 21.01
N LEU A 316 4.81 8.34 20.64
CA LEU A 316 3.71 7.92 21.51
C LEU A 316 2.96 6.67 21.03
N GLY A 317 3.53 5.91 20.07
CA GLY A 317 2.91 4.66 19.62
C GLY A 317 2.29 4.75 18.23
N MET A 318 1.46 3.75 17.90
CA MET A 318 0.77 3.61 16.63
C MET A 318 -0.74 3.71 16.82
N ALA A 319 -1.43 4.46 15.98
CA ALA A 319 -2.88 4.56 15.93
C ALA A 319 -3.51 3.36 15.19
N GLY A 320 -4.79 3.14 15.39
CA GLY A 320 -5.58 2.09 14.74
C GLY A 320 -5.80 0.88 15.65
N SER A 321 -6.17 -0.25 15.07
CA SER A 321 -6.38 -1.49 15.82
C SER A 321 -5.13 -1.85 16.63
N TRP A 322 -5.33 -2.36 17.83
CA TRP A 322 -4.30 -2.67 18.83
C TRP A 322 -3.49 -1.46 19.34
N ALA A 323 -3.93 -0.22 19.07
CA ALA A 323 -3.31 0.94 19.69
C ALA A 323 -3.40 0.84 21.21
N ALA A 324 -2.35 1.25 21.93
CA ALA A 324 -2.43 1.33 23.39
C ALA A 324 -3.52 2.35 23.78
N PRO A 325 -4.28 2.13 24.88
CA PRO A 325 -5.34 3.05 25.29
C PRO A 325 -4.88 4.51 25.46
N THR A 326 -3.62 4.72 25.79
CA THR A 326 -2.99 6.04 25.86
C THR A 326 -2.91 6.77 24.53
N VAL A 327 -2.77 6.03 23.41
CA VAL A 327 -2.76 6.60 22.05
C VAL A 327 -4.15 7.16 21.72
N HIS A 328 -5.21 6.37 21.94
CA HIS A 328 -6.59 6.81 21.73
C HIS A 328 -6.91 8.06 22.59
N ARG A 329 -6.54 8.01 23.87
CA ARG A 329 -6.73 9.15 24.79
C ARG A 329 -6.01 10.40 24.27
N ARG A 330 -4.75 10.26 23.85
CA ARG A 330 -3.96 11.39 23.36
C ARG A 330 -4.53 12.01 22.08
N LEU A 331 -5.05 11.20 21.17
CA LEU A 331 -5.72 11.68 19.95
C LEU A 331 -7.07 12.34 20.28
N ALA A 332 -7.81 11.76 21.20
CA ALA A 332 -9.11 12.28 21.63
C ALA A 332 -9.01 13.64 22.38
N ASP A 333 -7.91 13.86 23.10
CA ASP A 333 -7.66 15.08 23.88
C ASP A 333 -6.92 16.17 23.08
N ALA A 334 -6.53 15.89 21.84
CA ALA A 334 -5.81 16.85 21.01
C ALA A 334 -6.68 18.04 20.62
N ASP A 335 -6.12 19.25 20.74
CA ASP A 335 -6.74 20.49 20.24
C ASP A 335 -6.36 20.79 18.78
N VAL A 336 -5.19 20.29 18.33
CA VAL A 336 -4.74 20.32 16.94
C VAL A 336 -4.12 18.99 16.57
N ILE A 337 -4.57 18.39 15.46
CA ILE A 337 -3.94 17.19 14.87
C ILE A 337 -3.41 17.53 13.48
N LEU A 338 -2.11 17.25 13.25
CA LEU A 338 -1.49 17.31 11.93
C LEU A 338 -1.34 15.89 11.39
N PHE A 339 -2.16 15.52 10.40
CA PHE A 339 -2.03 14.28 9.65
C PHE A 339 -1.10 14.51 8.46
N VAL A 340 -0.01 13.73 8.33
CA VAL A 340 0.96 13.85 7.25
C VAL A 340 1.15 12.52 6.54
N GLY A 341 0.79 12.47 5.25
CA GLY A 341 1.00 11.30 4.39
C GLY A 341 0.29 10.04 4.89
N THR A 342 -0.91 10.19 5.42
CA THR A 342 -1.72 9.06 5.92
C THR A 342 -3.14 9.12 5.40
N ARG A 343 -3.70 7.94 5.09
CA ARG A 343 -5.12 7.80 4.77
C ARG A 343 -5.92 7.83 6.07
N LEU A 344 -7.00 8.60 6.05
CA LEU A 344 -7.97 8.62 7.14
C LEU A 344 -9.01 7.51 6.87
N SER A 345 -8.58 6.25 7.08
CA SER A 345 -9.44 5.08 6.95
C SER A 345 -10.20 4.83 8.24
N GLU A 346 -11.17 3.93 8.19
CA GLU A 346 -11.92 3.47 9.35
C GLU A 346 -10.99 3.12 10.53
N ILE A 347 -10.02 2.22 10.30
CA ILE A 347 -9.09 1.77 11.34
C ILE A 347 -8.20 2.92 11.86
N SER A 348 -7.73 3.81 10.96
CA SER A 348 -6.85 4.91 11.35
C SER A 348 -7.55 5.98 12.18
N THR A 349 -8.87 6.05 12.11
CA THR A 349 -9.72 7.07 12.74
C THR A 349 -10.63 6.51 13.82
N ASP A 350 -10.37 5.27 14.26
CA ASP A 350 -11.19 4.59 15.26
C ASP A 350 -12.68 4.59 14.87
N SER A 351 -12.99 3.91 13.77
CA SER A 351 -14.33 3.86 13.18
C SER A 351 -14.93 5.25 12.92
N TYR A 352 -14.11 6.19 12.44
CA TYR A 352 -14.44 7.59 12.19
C TYR A 352 -14.81 8.42 13.43
N ALA A 353 -14.49 7.95 14.64
CA ALA A 353 -14.67 8.69 15.90
C ALA A 353 -13.59 9.77 16.09
N LEU A 354 -12.47 9.69 15.37
CA LEU A 354 -11.36 10.65 15.45
C LEU A 354 -11.08 11.30 14.10
N PRO A 355 -10.79 12.62 14.01
CA PRO A 355 -10.76 13.60 15.13
C PRO A 355 -12.14 13.86 15.76
N ARG A 356 -12.16 14.17 17.04
CA ARG A 356 -13.42 14.50 17.73
C ARG A 356 -14.02 15.83 17.22
N PRO A 357 -15.33 16.03 17.31
CA PRO A 357 -15.96 17.33 17.05
C PRO A 357 -15.26 18.43 17.89
N GLY A 358 -14.97 19.57 17.23
CA GLY A 358 -14.24 20.68 17.85
C GLY A 358 -12.72 20.61 17.78
N THR A 359 -12.11 19.44 17.48
CA THR A 359 -10.68 19.34 17.20
C THR A 359 -10.35 20.03 15.87
N ARG A 360 -9.40 20.93 15.89
CA ARG A 360 -8.84 21.49 14.64
C ARG A 360 -7.86 20.49 14.04
N TRP A 361 -8.00 20.19 12.77
CA TRP A 361 -7.07 19.26 12.15
C TRP A 361 -6.64 19.67 10.76
N ILE A 362 -5.43 19.28 10.42
CA ILE A 362 -4.74 19.61 9.17
C ILE A 362 -4.45 18.29 8.46
N HIS A 363 -4.82 18.18 7.20
CA HIS A 363 -4.52 17.00 6.40
C HIS A 363 -3.56 17.35 5.27
N VAL A 364 -2.34 16.86 5.38
CA VAL A 364 -1.30 16.94 4.35
C VAL A 364 -1.17 15.60 3.69
N ASP A 365 -1.59 15.51 2.47
CA ASP A 365 -1.49 14.28 1.67
C ASP A 365 -1.42 14.64 0.19
N ILE A 366 -0.95 13.72 -0.63
CA ILE A 366 -0.94 13.90 -2.09
C ILE A 366 -2.37 14.01 -2.65
N GLN A 367 -3.34 13.40 -1.95
CA GLN A 367 -4.78 13.51 -2.17
C GLN A 367 -5.46 13.73 -0.82
N PRO A 368 -5.43 14.95 -0.28
CA PRO A 368 -6.01 15.24 1.02
C PRO A 368 -7.53 15.13 0.96
N ARG A 369 -8.13 14.68 2.04
CA ARG A 369 -9.59 14.72 2.19
C ARG A 369 -10.03 16.13 2.49
N VAL A 370 -11.00 16.62 1.74
CA VAL A 370 -11.64 17.94 1.93
C VAL A 370 -13.00 17.82 2.60
N ALA A 371 -13.63 16.67 2.47
CA ALA A 371 -14.85 16.27 3.18
C ALA A 371 -14.89 14.75 3.31
N HIS A 372 -15.52 14.24 4.34
CA HIS A 372 -15.75 12.81 4.52
C HIS A 372 -17.07 12.58 5.23
N ALA A 373 -17.88 11.61 4.75
CA ALA A 373 -19.08 11.19 5.47
C ALA A 373 -18.69 10.72 6.89
N GLY A 374 -19.29 11.30 7.92
CA GLY A 374 -19.01 10.98 9.30
C GLY A 374 -17.87 11.75 9.99
N LEU A 375 -17.00 12.46 9.22
CA LEU A 375 -15.97 13.34 9.80
C LEU A 375 -16.27 14.80 9.45
N ALA A 376 -15.98 15.70 10.39
CA ALA A 376 -15.95 17.14 10.10
C ALA A 376 -14.86 17.43 9.04
N ALA A 377 -15.08 18.48 8.23
CA ALA A 377 -14.06 18.91 7.27
C ALA A 377 -12.76 19.32 7.99
N PRO A 378 -11.57 19.11 7.37
CA PRO A 378 -10.32 19.59 7.93
C PRO A 378 -10.31 21.12 8.01
N THR A 379 -9.66 21.67 9.03
CA THR A 379 -9.38 23.09 9.12
C THR A 379 -8.49 23.56 7.98
N LEU A 380 -7.57 22.68 7.55
CA LEU A 380 -6.73 22.85 6.36
C LEU A 380 -6.55 21.51 5.64
N ALA A 381 -6.83 21.48 4.33
CA ALA A 381 -6.44 20.40 3.44
C ALA A 381 -5.31 20.90 2.53
N ILE A 382 -4.16 20.27 2.58
CA ILE A 382 -2.96 20.66 1.82
C ILE A 382 -2.57 19.52 0.89
N ALA A 383 -2.78 19.73 -0.41
CA ALA A 383 -2.35 18.78 -1.44
C ALA A 383 -0.84 18.95 -1.68
N ALA A 384 -0.05 18.04 -1.13
CA ALA A 384 1.40 18.09 -1.25
C ALA A 384 2.06 16.71 -1.03
N ASP A 385 3.24 16.53 -1.62
CA ASP A 385 4.16 15.49 -1.20
C ASP A 385 4.65 15.77 0.23
N ALA A 386 4.73 14.70 1.06
CA ALA A 386 5.10 14.86 2.47
C ALA A 386 6.49 15.47 2.66
N SER A 387 7.48 15.13 1.81
CA SER A 387 8.82 15.74 1.89
C SER A 387 8.77 17.21 1.58
N ARG A 388 8.06 17.61 0.51
CA ARG A 388 7.93 19.01 0.11
C ARG A 388 7.21 19.86 1.15
N PHE A 389 6.17 19.29 1.77
CA PHE A 389 5.51 19.95 2.90
C PHE A 389 6.46 20.13 4.07
N LEU A 390 7.15 19.06 4.50
CA LEU A 390 8.05 19.10 5.66
C LEU A 390 9.28 19.99 5.43
N ASP A 391 9.81 20.07 4.20
CA ASP A 391 10.91 20.99 3.84
C ASP A 391 10.44 22.44 3.88
N THR A 392 9.25 22.75 3.38
CA THR A 392 8.67 24.09 3.46
C THR A 392 8.38 24.47 4.91
N ALA A 393 7.75 23.54 5.68
CA ALA A 393 7.49 23.75 7.11
C ALA A 393 8.76 24.02 7.90
N TRP A 394 9.84 23.28 7.64
CA TRP A 394 11.15 23.51 8.26
C TRP A 394 11.72 24.89 7.96
N SER A 395 11.59 25.35 6.71
CA SER A 395 12.05 26.68 6.31
C SER A 395 11.29 27.80 7.03
N ASP A 396 10.00 27.61 7.26
CA ASP A 396 9.11 28.59 7.89
C ASP A 396 9.20 28.58 9.42
N LEU A 397 9.76 27.53 10.05
CA LEU A 397 9.92 27.42 11.52
C LEU A 397 10.76 28.57 12.12
N ARG A 398 11.69 29.15 11.36
CA ARG A 398 12.48 30.30 11.82
C ARG A 398 11.63 31.53 12.13
N ALA A 399 10.44 31.61 11.52
CA ALA A 399 9.48 32.70 11.74
C ALA A 399 8.43 32.37 12.83
N VAL A 400 8.44 31.13 13.34
CA VAL A 400 7.49 30.64 14.36
C VAL A 400 8.27 30.38 15.64
N ALA A 401 8.48 31.41 16.45
CA ALA A 401 9.09 31.24 17.76
C ALA A 401 8.12 30.52 18.71
N LEU A 402 8.52 29.35 19.19
CA LEU A 402 7.84 28.73 20.32
C LEU A 402 8.35 29.38 21.61
N ASP A 403 7.43 29.92 22.40
CA ASP A 403 7.71 30.43 23.73
C ASP A 403 8.28 29.33 24.63
N ASN A 404 9.27 29.66 25.45
CA ASN A 404 9.97 28.73 26.35
C ASN A 404 9.00 28.09 27.38
N GLU A 405 8.03 28.86 27.86
CA GLU A 405 7.04 28.34 28.80
C GLU A 405 6.10 27.29 28.13
N MET A 406 5.62 27.59 26.91
CA MET A 406 4.84 26.65 26.10
C MET A 406 5.67 25.41 25.79
N ARG A 407 6.92 25.55 25.41
CA ARG A 407 7.83 24.42 25.19
C ARG A 407 7.93 23.55 26.41
N GLY A 408 8.22 24.12 27.58
CA GLY A 408 8.32 23.37 28.84
C GLY A 408 7.04 22.61 29.20
N ARG A 409 5.86 23.23 29.03
CA ARG A 409 4.58 22.57 29.25
C ARG A 409 4.36 21.39 28.31
N ARG A 410 4.70 21.52 27.01
CA ARG A 410 4.56 20.44 26.04
C ARG A 410 5.51 19.29 26.30
N GLU A 411 6.77 19.59 26.61
CA GLU A 411 7.80 18.59 26.93
C GLU A 411 7.40 17.79 28.17
N ALA A 412 6.95 18.47 29.23
CA ALA A 412 6.47 17.80 30.44
C ALA A 412 5.26 16.90 30.18
N ARG A 413 4.28 17.38 29.40
CA ARG A 413 3.13 16.56 28.99
C ARG A 413 3.55 15.37 28.14
N THR A 414 4.40 15.59 27.13
CA THR A 414 4.88 14.51 26.25
C THR A 414 5.66 13.47 27.04
N ALA A 415 6.45 13.87 28.04
CA ALA A 415 7.16 12.94 28.91
C ALA A 415 6.19 12.09 29.75
N ALA A 416 5.14 12.69 30.31
CA ALA A 416 4.09 11.96 31.04
C ALA A 416 3.32 11.00 30.12
N ASP A 417 2.89 11.46 28.94
CA ASP A 417 2.22 10.62 27.92
C ASP A 417 3.13 9.48 27.46
N ARG A 418 4.43 9.73 27.30
CA ARG A 418 5.43 8.72 26.93
C ARG A 418 5.58 7.65 27.99
N GLU A 419 5.65 8.01 29.26
CA GLU A 419 5.75 7.04 30.35
C GLU A 419 4.47 6.20 30.47
N ALA A 420 3.31 6.84 30.38
CA ALA A 420 2.03 6.13 30.35
C ALA A 420 1.93 5.19 29.14
N TYR A 421 2.42 5.61 27.95
CA TYR A 421 2.50 4.75 26.77
C TYR A 421 3.44 3.56 27.00
N ARG A 422 4.62 3.78 27.56
CA ARG A 422 5.60 2.69 27.81
C ARG A 422 5.01 1.61 28.70
N THR A 423 4.27 2.02 29.74
CA THR A 423 3.56 1.11 30.63
C THR A 423 2.44 0.36 29.91
N ALA A 424 1.55 1.08 29.21
CA ALA A 424 0.42 0.48 28.49
C ALA A 424 0.83 -0.36 27.27
N ALA A 425 1.97 -0.06 26.67
CA ALA A 425 2.53 -0.79 25.52
C ALA A 425 3.46 -1.93 25.94
N SER A 426 3.68 -2.14 27.25
CA SER A 426 4.48 -3.27 27.72
C SER A 426 3.76 -4.57 27.37
N VAL A 427 4.39 -5.38 26.52
CA VAL A 427 3.90 -6.70 26.12
C VAL A 427 4.76 -7.83 26.64
N VAL A 428 5.79 -7.48 27.40
CA VAL A 428 6.69 -8.44 28.04
C VAL A 428 6.10 -8.80 29.38
N ALA A 429 5.62 -10.03 29.50
CA ALA A 429 5.24 -10.60 30.78
C ALA A 429 6.47 -10.67 31.70
N GLY A 430 6.25 -10.67 32.98
CA GLY A 430 7.25 -11.06 33.98
C GLY A 430 7.74 -12.51 33.72
N GLU A 431 7.84 -13.31 34.73
CA GLU A 431 8.12 -14.74 34.54
C GLU A 431 6.90 -15.42 33.90
N TRP A 432 7.11 -16.06 32.73
CA TRP A 432 6.08 -16.83 32.05
C TRP A 432 6.11 -18.27 32.53
N THR A 433 5.02 -18.74 33.11
CA THR A 433 4.87 -20.12 33.63
C THR A 433 3.84 -20.93 32.85
N GLY A 434 3.20 -20.33 31.82
CA GLY A 434 2.24 -20.99 30.95
C GLY A 434 2.92 -21.90 29.91
N PRO A 435 2.14 -22.70 29.15
CA PRO A 435 2.66 -23.53 28.09
C PRO A 435 3.25 -22.71 26.94
N GLY A 436 4.33 -23.23 26.34
CA GLY A 436 5.01 -22.60 25.20
C GLY A 436 5.72 -21.29 25.55
N VAL A 437 5.95 -20.46 24.54
CA VAL A 437 6.68 -19.19 24.69
C VAL A 437 5.73 -18.00 24.55
N HIS A 438 5.84 -17.03 25.46
CA HIS A 438 5.03 -15.81 25.39
C HIS A 438 5.50 -14.91 24.23
N PRO A 439 4.61 -14.46 23.30
CA PRO A 439 5.01 -13.70 22.12
C PRO A 439 5.74 -12.39 22.42
N GLY A 440 5.36 -11.70 23.50
CA GLY A 440 6.06 -10.48 23.92
C GLY A 440 7.54 -10.73 24.27
N ARG A 441 7.87 -11.90 24.83
CA ARG A 441 9.25 -12.28 25.14
C ARG A 441 10.04 -12.61 23.86
N ILE A 442 9.40 -13.27 22.90
CA ILE A 442 10.00 -13.49 21.57
C ILE A 442 10.38 -12.16 20.91
N LEU A 443 9.50 -11.15 20.95
CA LEU A 443 9.78 -9.83 20.39
C LEU A 443 10.94 -9.12 21.08
N ALA A 444 11.07 -9.25 22.41
CA ALA A 444 12.21 -8.73 23.15
C ALA A 444 13.51 -9.40 22.74
N LEU A 445 13.52 -10.74 22.62
CA LEU A 445 14.67 -11.52 22.15
C LEU A 445 15.06 -11.18 20.71
N LEU A 446 14.06 -11.03 19.82
CA LEU A 446 14.29 -10.58 18.44
C LEU A 446 14.93 -9.18 18.40
N ARG A 447 14.41 -8.23 19.20
CA ARG A 447 15.00 -6.88 19.23
C ARG A 447 16.44 -6.87 19.74
N ALA A 448 16.77 -7.76 20.68
CA ALA A 448 18.12 -7.90 21.21
C ALA A 448 19.10 -8.53 20.20
N ALA A 449 18.62 -9.51 19.40
CA ALA A 449 19.45 -10.26 18.46
C ALA A 449 19.61 -9.58 17.09
N LEU A 450 18.61 -8.79 16.64
CA LEU A 450 18.58 -8.24 15.29
C LEU A 450 19.24 -6.87 15.22
N PRO A 451 19.95 -6.54 14.12
CA PRO A 451 20.44 -5.20 13.86
C PRO A 451 19.27 -4.23 13.60
N ASP A 452 19.52 -2.93 13.77
CA ASP A 452 18.49 -1.90 13.63
C ASP A 452 17.90 -1.77 12.20
N ASN A 453 18.60 -2.30 11.19
CA ASN A 453 18.16 -2.31 9.81
C ASN A 453 17.47 -3.61 9.39
N ALA A 454 17.30 -4.60 10.27
CA ALA A 454 16.53 -5.80 9.95
C ALA A 454 15.10 -5.45 9.52
N THR A 455 14.59 -6.13 8.51
CA THR A 455 13.21 -5.96 8.04
C THR A 455 12.30 -6.91 8.82
N ILE A 456 11.32 -6.34 9.50
CA ILE A 456 10.26 -7.09 10.18
C ILE A 456 9.02 -7.06 9.31
N VAL A 457 8.54 -8.24 8.96
CA VAL A 457 7.31 -8.44 8.20
C VAL A 457 6.25 -9.04 9.11
N THR A 458 5.03 -8.52 9.06
CA THR A 458 3.93 -9.11 9.82
C THR A 458 2.82 -9.59 8.90
N ASP A 459 2.34 -10.79 9.18
CA ASP A 459 1.08 -11.27 8.65
C ASP A 459 -0.12 -10.60 9.34
N ALA A 460 -1.33 -11.01 8.97
CA ALA A 460 -2.56 -10.64 9.67
C ALA A 460 -2.65 -11.30 11.06
N GLY A 461 -3.55 -10.79 11.89
CA GLY A 461 -3.90 -11.39 13.17
C GLY A 461 -3.34 -10.66 14.39
N ASN A 462 -3.64 -11.17 15.57
CA ASN A 462 -3.33 -10.58 16.89
C ASN A 462 -1.83 -10.32 17.08
N LEU A 463 -0.98 -11.13 16.46
CA LEU A 463 0.46 -10.98 16.53
C LEU A 463 0.94 -9.59 16.06
N ALA A 464 0.28 -9.02 15.04
CA ALA A 464 0.61 -7.68 14.57
C ALA A 464 0.43 -6.60 15.67
N GLY A 465 -0.51 -6.80 16.60
CA GLY A 465 -0.69 -5.94 17.77
C GLY A 465 0.51 -6.01 18.74
N PHE A 466 1.05 -7.21 18.95
CA PHE A 466 2.27 -7.37 19.74
C PHE A 466 3.46 -6.67 19.12
N VAL A 467 3.64 -6.81 17.81
CA VAL A 467 4.73 -6.13 17.08
C VAL A 467 4.56 -4.61 17.16
N ALA A 468 3.35 -4.12 16.96
CA ALA A 468 3.06 -2.68 17.01
C ALA A 468 3.37 -2.03 18.37
N ARG A 469 3.18 -2.79 19.48
CA ARG A 469 3.45 -2.31 20.84
C ARG A 469 4.84 -2.71 21.34
N GLY A 470 5.27 -3.94 21.07
CA GLY A 470 6.43 -4.56 21.72
C GLY A 470 7.74 -4.38 20.98
N TYR A 471 7.73 -4.41 19.62
CA TYR A 471 8.97 -4.27 18.85
C TYR A 471 9.34 -2.79 18.67
N ARG A 472 10.59 -2.43 18.97
CA ARG A 472 11.08 -1.05 18.85
C ARG A 472 11.80 -0.83 17.52
N PHE A 473 11.12 -0.15 16.59
CA PHE A 473 11.68 0.27 15.31
C PHE A 473 12.55 1.51 15.51
N ARG A 474 13.85 1.41 15.18
CA ARG A 474 14.81 2.51 15.30
C ARG A 474 15.13 3.18 13.98
N ARG A 475 14.83 2.52 12.87
CA ARG A 475 15.07 3.00 11.50
C ARG A 475 13.79 2.93 10.68
N ALA A 476 13.58 3.97 9.88
CA ALA A 476 12.51 4.00 8.91
C ALA A 476 12.76 3.02 7.75
N GLY A 477 11.72 2.44 7.19
CA GLY A 477 11.80 1.46 6.09
C GLY A 477 12.28 0.08 6.54
N THR A 478 11.97 -0.30 7.80
CA THR A 478 12.30 -1.59 8.39
C THR A 478 11.07 -2.42 8.75
N PHE A 479 9.89 -1.94 8.42
CA PHE A 479 8.63 -2.65 8.60
C PHE A 479 7.90 -2.83 7.27
N ILE A 480 7.38 -4.04 7.03
CA ILE A 480 6.48 -4.36 5.91
C ILE A 480 5.25 -5.05 6.48
N GLY A 481 4.07 -4.57 6.12
CA GLY A 481 2.82 -5.16 6.57
C GLY A 481 1.63 -4.58 5.82
N SER A 482 0.70 -5.47 5.45
CA SER A 482 -0.50 -5.09 4.71
C SER A 482 -1.50 -4.37 5.59
N THR A 483 -2.00 -3.23 5.13
CA THR A 483 -3.07 -2.47 5.81
C THR A 483 -4.44 -3.12 5.66
N SER A 484 -4.62 -4.00 4.67
CA SER A 484 -5.85 -4.76 4.46
C SER A 484 -6.02 -5.92 5.47
N GLY A 485 -4.97 -6.27 6.22
CA GLY A 485 -5.03 -7.38 7.15
C GLY A 485 -5.16 -8.74 6.47
N THR A 486 -4.54 -8.90 5.33
CA THR A 486 -4.62 -10.11 4.51
C THR A 486 -3.75 -11.22 5.09
N MET A 487 -4.32 -12.40 5.31
CA MET A 487 -3.60 -13.61 5.72
C MET A 487 -2.75 -14.17 4.58
N GLY A 488 -1.60 -14.77 4.92
CA GLY A 488 -0.67 -15.33 3.95
C GLY A 488 0.32 -14.33 3.35
N PHE A 489 0.27 -13.06 3.77
CA PHE A 489 1.18 -12.01 3.30
C PHE A 489 2.60 -12.17 3.84
N GLY A 490 2.76 -12.66 5.07
CA GLY A 490 4.00 -12.57 5.84
C GLY A 490 5.20 -13.25 5.18
N LEU A 491 5.10 -14.53 4.85
CA LEU A 491 6.19 -15.29 4.24
C LEU A 491 6.57 -14.77 2.85
N PRO A 492 5.65 -14.60 1.88
CA PRO A 492 5.99 -14.05 0.56
C PRO A 492 6.66 -12.68 0.64
N ALA A 493 6.18 -11.79 1.50
CA ALA A 493 6.75 -10.47 1.68
C ALA A 493 8.19 -10.52 2.24
N ALA A 494 8.49 -11.44 3.16
CA ALA A 494 9.84 -11.63 3.67
C ALA A 494 10.78 -12.27 2.63
N ILE A 495 10.27 -13.17 1.79
CA ILE A 495 11.02 -13.72 0.64
C ILE A 495 11.43 -12.57 -0.29
N ALA A 496 10.48 -11.74 -0.69
CA ALA A 496 10.73 -10.60 -1.56
C ALA A 496 11.72 -9.61 -0.95
N ALA A 497 11.59 -9.30 0.35
CA ALA A 497 12.54 -8.44 1.06
C ALA A 497 13.96 -9.01 1.06
N SER A 498 14.11 -10.32 1.26
CA SER A 498 15.39 -11.03 1.21
C SER A 498 16.00 -11.03 -0.20
N LEU A 499 15.19 -11.24 -1.24
CA LEU A 499 15.65 -11.19 -2.64
C LEU A 499 16.11 -9.78 -3.06
N MET A 500 15.45 -8.74 -2.54
CA MET A 500 15.75 -7.35 -2.85
C MET A 500 17.05 -6.86 -2.20
N ASP A 501 17.32 -7.26 -0.97
CA ASP A 501 18.50 -6.88 -0.19
C ASP A 501 19.03 -8.11 0.56
N PRO A 502 19.84 -8.95 -0.11
CA PRO A 502 20.34 -10.19 0.47
C PRO A 502 21.21 -10.00 1.72
N ASP A 503 21.78 -8.82 1.95
CA ASP A 503 22.58 -8.53 3.14
C ASP A 503 21.75 -8.14 4.36
N ARG A 504 20.47 -7.85 4.15
CA ARG A 504 19.54 -7.47 5.20
C ARG A 504 18.77 -8.70 5.71
N ILE A 505 18.73 -8.89 7.02
CA ILE A 505 17.93 -9.94 7.63
C ILE A 505 16.45 -9.57 7.47
N ALA A 506 15.66 -10.49 6.89
CA ALA A 506 14.21 -10.38 6.77
C ALA A 506 13.53 -11.41 7.67
N VAL A 507 12.68 -10.98 8.59
CA VAL A 507 11.96 -11.83 9.53
C VAL A 507 10.46 -11.70 9.29
N ALA A 508 9.80 -12.80 8.93
CA ALA A 508 8.35 -12.90 8.88
C ALA A 508 7.80 -13.36 10.22
N LEU A 509 6.83 -12.64 10.76
CA LEU A 509 6.09 -13.00 11.96
C LEU A 509 4.67 -13.38 11.54
N CYS A 510 4.35 -14.67 11.63
CA CYS A 510 3.11 -15.25 11.11
C CYS A 510 2.39 -16.03 12.21
N GLY A 511 1.06 -16.00 12.22
CA GLY A 511 0.27 -17.00 12.91
C GLY A 511 0.23 -18.30 12.07
N ASP A 512 -0.10 -19.41 12.72
CA ASP A 512 -0.24 -20.74 12.11
C ASP A 512 -1.18 -20.72 10.87
N GLY A 513 -2.38 -20.17 10.99
CA GLY A 513 -3.32 -20.08 9.88
C GLY A 513 -2.86 -19.18 8.73
N GLY A 514 -2.16 -18.08 9.03
CA GLY A 514 -1.59 -17.19 8.01
C GLY A 514 -0.41 -17.83 7.28
N PHE A 515 0.48 -18.48 8.02
CA PHE A 515 1.62 -19.19 7.43
C PHE A 515 1.16 -20.36 6.55
N ALA A 516 0.17 -21.14 7.01
CA ALA A 516 -0.40 -22.25 6.25
C ALA A 516 -0.96 -21.83 4.88
N ALA A 517 -1.47 -20.59 4.76
CA ALA A 517 -2.01 -20.07 3.51
C ALA A 517 -0.94 -19.81 2.41
N SER A 518 0.35 -19.72 2.77
CA SER A 518 1.42 -19.41 1.82
C SER A 518 2.71 -20.22 2.03
N MET A 519 2.68 -21.26 2.86
CA MET A 519 3.87 -22.09 3.17
C MET A 519 4.46 -22.81 1.96
N ASN A 520 3.70 -22.96 0.88
CA ASN A 520 4.17 -23.46 -0.41
C ASN A 520 5.30 -22.59 -1.00
N GLU A 521 5.37 -21.30 -0.66
CA GLU A 521 6.42 -20.39 -1.13
C GLU A 521 7.78 -20.61 -0.44
N LEU A 522 7.90 -21.53 0.54
CA LEU A 522 9.19 -21.96 1.06
C LEU A 522 10.08 -22.55 -0.02
N GLU A 523 9.50 -23.33 -0.95
CA GLU A 523 10.25 -23.85 -2.10
C GLU A 523 10.75 -22.71 -2.99
N THR A 524 9.90 -21.70 -3.25
CA THR A 524 10.31 -20.50 -3.98
C THR A 524 11.49 -19.83 -3.31
N ALA A 525 11.47 -19.66 -1.98
CA ALA A 525 12.57 -19.06 -1.23
C ALA A 525 13.88 -19.88 -1.38
N VAL A 526 13.81 -21.19 -1.24
CA VAL A 526 14.97 -22.09 -1.33
C VAL A 526 15.54 -22.07 -2.75
N ARG A 527 14.72 -22.24 -3.76
CA ARG A 527 15.14 -22.27 -5.18
C ARG A 527 15.76 -20.95 -5.62
N GLU A 528 15.19 -19.82 -5.18
CA GLU A 528 15.69 -18.49 -5.53
C GLU A 528 16.88 -18.03 -4.66
N GLY A 529 17.31 -18.82 -3.67
CA GLY A 529 18.39 -18.46 -2.77
C GLY A 529 18.06 -17.33 -1.79
N ALA A 530 16.78 -17.11 -1.53
CA ALA A 530 16.35 -16.21 -0.47
C ALA A 530 16.61 -16.85 0.92
N HIS A 531 16.75 -16.02 1.95
CA HIS A 531 17.00 -16.51 3.30
C HIS A 531 16.15 -15.78 4.37
N PRO A 532 14.82 -15.71 4.17
CA PRO A 532 13.95 -15.20 5.20
C PRO A 532 13.94 -16.13 6.42
N ILE A 533 13.71 -15.55 7.60
CA ILE A 533 13.43 -16.27 8.83
C ILE A 533 11.93 -16.13 9.11
N ALA A 534 11.16 -17.19 8.95
CA ALA A 534 9.75 -17.20 9.30
C ALA A 534 9.56 -17.75 10.73
N ILE A 535 8.93 -16.95 11.58
CA ILE A 535 8.55 -17.35 12.94
C ILE A 535 7.05 -17.57 12.94
N VAL A 536 6.65 -18.82 13.19
CA VAL A 536 5.26 -19.24 13.16
C VAL A 536 4.79 -19.43 14.60
N PHE A 537 3.88 -18.57 15.03
CA PHE A 537 3.24 -18.61 16.33
C PHE A 537 2.02 -19.52 16.22
N ASP A 538 2.15 -20.73 16.77
CA ASP A 538 1.13 -21.78 16.67
C ASP A 538 0.32 -21.88 17.96
N ASN A 539 -0.94 -21.43 17.89
CA ASN A 539 -1.94 -21.63 18.90
C ASN A 539 -3.12 -22.50 18.42
N GLN A 540 -2.99 -23.09 17.23
CA GLN A 540 -4.00 -23.95 16.59
C GLN A 540 -5.38 -23.30 16.49
N ARG A 541 -5.40 -21.98 16.15
CA ARG A 541 -6.64 -21.22 16.12
C ARG A 541 -6.56 -19.96 15.27
N PHE A 542 -7.65 -19.60 14.61
CA PHE A 542 -7.86 -18.24 14.10
C PHE A 542 -8.12 -17.27 15.27
N GLY A 543 -7.06 -16.94 16.00
CA GLY A 543 -7.12 -16.28 17.31
C GLY A 543 -7.87 -14.96 17.31
N THR A 544 -7.72 -14.12 16.29
CA THR A 544 -8.42 -12.82 16.18
C THR A 544 -9.94 -13.00 16.15
N ILE A 545 -10.42 -13.99 15.38
CA ILE A 545 -11.85 -14.26 15.23
C ILE A 545 -12.41 -14.86 16.51
N ALA A 546 -11.67 -15.79 17.14
CA ALA A 546 -12.07 -16.36 18.43
C ALA A 546 -12.20 -15.28 19.52
N VAL A 547 -11.27 -14.32 19.57
CA VAL A 547 -11.33 -13.18 20.51
C VAL A 547 -12.56 -12.32 20.23
N GLN A 548 -12.86 -12.02 18.97
CA GLN A 548 -14.04 -11.24 18.61
C GLN A 548 -15.33 -11.94 19.05
N GLN A 549 -15.45 -13.26 18.79
CA GLN A 549 -16.62 -14.04 19.26
C GLN A 549 -16.79 -13.96 20.78
N LEU A 550 -15.69 -14.08 21.53
CA LEU A 550 -15.73 -13.97 22.98
C LEU A 550 -16.13 -12.57 23.48
N HIS A 551 -15.63 -11.51 22.84
CA HIS A 551 -16.01 -10.13 23.19
C HIS A 551 -17.50 -9.86 22.91
N GLU A 552 -18.07 -10.51 21.90
CA GLU A 552 -19.50 -10.44 21.58
C GLU A 552 -20.35 -11.38 22.44
N GLY A 553 -19.76 -12.08 23.41
CA GLY A 553 -20.45 -13.05 24.25
C GLY A 553 -20.87 -14.33 23.55
N ARG A 554 -20.27 -14.63 22.42
CA ARG A 554 -20.54 -15.84 21.62
C ARG A 554 -19.60 -16.97 22.02
N GLU A 555 -20.04 -18.21 21.82
CA GLU A 555 -19.14 -19.37 21.81
C GLU A 555 -18.17 -19.29 20.62
N THR A 556 -16.93 -19.72 20.82
CA THR A 556 -15.97 -19.83 19.74
C THR A 556 -16.34 -21.02 18.84
N ARG A 557 -16.62 -20.73 17.56
CA ARG A 557 -16.98 -21.74 16.55
C ARG A 557 -16.20 -21.51 15.26
N THR A 558 -15.84 -22.59 14.58
CA THR A 558 -15.14 -22.56 13.27
C THR A 558 -13.77 -21.86 13.31
N THR A 559 -13.17 -21.71 14.49
CA THR A 559 -11.88 -21.03 14.67
C THR A 559 -10.73 -21.97 15.02
N ASP A 560 -11.03 -23.20 15.42
CA ASP A 560 -10.02 -24.18 15.79
C ASP A 560 -9.37 -24.79 14.55
N LEU A 561 -8.04 -24.93 14.59
CA LEU A 561 -7.23 -25.55 13.56
C LEU A 561 -6.62 -26.86 14.07
N GLY A 562 -6.37 -27.80 13.15
CA GLY A 562 -5.61 -29.02 13.45
C GLY A 562 -4.11 -28.72 13.60
N PRO A 563 -3.37 -29.58 14.32
CA PRO A 563 -1.93 -29.43 14.47
C PRO A 563 -1.20 -29.66 13.15
N ILE A 564 -0.24 -28.82 12.85
CA ILE A 564 0.67 -28.95 11.69
C ILE A 564 2.12 -28.85 12.20
N ASP A 565 2.97 -29.79 11.80
CA ASP A 565 4.43 -29.66 12.02
C ASP A 565 5.06 -28.78 10.94
N PHE A 566 5.04 -27.47 11.13
CA PHE A 566 5.60 -26.51 10.19
C PHE A 566 7.14 -26.66 10.04
N ALA A 567 7.82 -27.13 11.06
CA ALA A 567 9.26 -27.41 10.98
C ALA A 567 9.56 -28.61 10.06
N ALA A 568 8.73 -29.67 10.11
CA ALA A 568 8.87 -30.80 9.19
C ALA A 568 8.55 -30.38 7.75
N ILE A 569 7.50 -29.57 7.53
CA ILE A 569 7.16 -29.03 6.20
C ILE A 569 8.32 -28.20 5.65
N ALA A 570 8.95 -27.34 6.47
CA ALA A 570 10.10 -26.55 6.06
C ALA A 570 11.26 -27.43 5.58
N ARG A 571 11.60 -28.46 6.35
CA ARG A 571 12.63 -29.44 5.99
C ARG A 571 12.32 -30.19 4.70
N ALA A 572 11.06 -30.59 4.52
CA ALA A 572 10.60 -31.27 3.30
C ALA A 572 10.72 -30.39 2.05
N GLN A 573 10.66 -29.06 2.19
CA GLN A 573 10.84 -28.09 1.10
C GLN A 573 12.28 -27.55 0.99
N GLY A 574 13.25 -28.13 1.73
CA GLY A 574 14.68 -27.79 1.65
C GLY A 574 15.13 -26.62 2.55
N ALA A 575 14.22 -26.05 3.33
CA ALA A 575 14.54 -25.03 4.32
C ALA A 575 15.04 -25.63 5.66
N LEU A 576 15.58 -24.80 6.54
CA LEU A 576 15.78 -25.18 7.93
C LEU A 576 14.45 -25.12 8.68
N GLY A 577 14.17 -26.11 9.49
CA GLY A 577 12.93 -26.19 10.26
C GLY A 577 13.21 -26.58 11.71
N PHE A 578 12.77 -25.73 12.64
CA PHE A 578 13.00 -25.86 14.07
C PHE A 578 11.67 -25.80 14.82
N SER A 579 11.48 -26.64 15.83
CA SER A 579 10.35 -26.58 16.75
C SER A 579 10.84 -26.09 18.11
N VAL A 580 10.15 -25.14 18.69
CA VAL A 580 10.55 -24.41 19.89
C VAL A 580 9.39 -24.32 20.87
N SER A 581 9.65 -24.66 22.12
CA SER A 581 8.70 -24.58 23.23
C SER A 581 9.18 -23.76 24.42
N THR A 582 10.46 -23.36 24.42
CA THR A 582 11.07 -22.54 25.48
C THR A 582 11.83 -21.33 24.91
N GLU A 583 12.06 -20.32 25.77
CA GLU A 583 12.82 -19.13 25.39
C GLU A 583 14.29 -19.42 25.07
N ASN A 584 14.90 -20.34 25.79
CA ASN A 584 16.29 -20.72 25.57
C ASN A 584 16.46 -21.41 24.20
N GLU A 585 15.59 -22.38 23.90
CA GLU A 585 15.55 -23.00 22.57
C GLU A 585 15.37 -21.94 21.47
N PHE A 586 14.46 -20.97 21.68
CA PHE A 586 14.24 -19.90 20.71
C PHE A 586 15.49 -19.06 20.46
N GLN A 587 16.25 -18.72 21.51
CA GLN A 587 17.48 -17.92 21.37
C GLN A 587 18.55 -18.66 20.57
N ASP A 588 18.74 -19.96 20.86
CA ASP A 588 19.74 -20.77 20.17
C ASP A 588 19.41 -20.96 18.70
N VAL A 589 18.15 -21.33 18.42
CA VAL A 589 17.63 -21.51 17.05
C VAL A 589 17.66 -20.21 16.25
N LEU A 590 17.28 -19.08 16.86
CA LEU A 590 17.33 -17.77 16.20
C LEU A 590 18.78 -17.42 15.78
N ARG A 591 19.74 -17.69 16.65
CA ARG A 591 21.17 -17.46 16.34
C ARG A 591 21.62 -18.33 15.16
N GLU A 592 21.21 -19.60 15.14
CA GLU A 592 21.49 -20.52 14.03
C GLU A 592 20.83 -20.04 12.73
N ALA A 593 19.55 -19.67 12.76
CA ALA A 593 18.83 -19.16 11.60
C ALA A 593 19.49 -17.89 11.01
N ILE A 594 19.94 -16.95 11.86
CA ILE A 594 20.64 -15.74 11.43
C ILE A 594 21.99 -16.07 10.78
N THR A 595 22.78 -16.97 11.39
CA THR A 595 24.16 -17.26 10.94
C THR A 595 24.20 -18.15 9.72
N SER A 596 23.23 -19.04 9.56
CA SER A 596 23.15 -19.99 8.44
C SER A 596 22.93 -19.31 7.08
N ARG A 597 22.30 -18.14 7.06
CA ARG A 597 21.87 -17.45 5.83
C ARG A 597 21.11 -18.38 4.88
N ARG A 598 20.21 -19.16 5.43
CA ARG A 598 19.30 -20.07 4.70
C ARG A 598 17.86 -19.75 5.05
N THR A 599 16.94 -20.04 4.14
CA THR A 599 15.51 -20.04 4.44
C THR A 599 15.27 -20.86 5.70
N SER A 600 14.64 -20.26 6.71
CA SER A 600 14.46 -20.88 8.02
C SER A 600 13.03 -20.70 8.52
N VAL A 601 12.48 -21.74 9.14
CA VAL A 601 11.19 -21.70 9.84
C VAL A 601 11.42 -22.06 11.30
N ILE A 602 10.99 -21.18 12.18
CA ILE A 602 10.98 -21.40 13.63
C ILE A 602 9.51 -21.55 14.03
N HIS A 603 9.08 -22.79 14.26
CA HIS A 603 7.75 -23.15 14.71
C HIS A 603 7.69 -23.02 16.23
N VAL A 604 6.96 -22.03 16.72
CA VAL A 604 6.87 -21.69 18.14
C VAL A 604 5.50 -22.07 18.68
N THR A 605 5.48 -22.99 19.64
CA THR A 605 4.26 -23.29 20.39
C THR A 605 3.92 -22.12 21.32
N VAL A 606 2.70 -21.62 21.22
CA VAL A 606 2.17 -20.57 22.13
C VAL A 606 0.89 -21.07 22.80
N ASP A 607 0.58 -20.48 23.97
CA ASP A 607 -0.59 -20.88 24.73
C ASP A 607 -1.89 -20.60 23.94
N ARG A 608 -2.73 -21.63 23.79
CA ARG A 608 -4.03 -21.53 23.13
C ARG A 608 -5.00 -20.59 23.87
N ALA A 609 -4.87 -20.48 25.19
CA ALA A 609 -5.69 -19.59 26.00
C ALA A 609 -5.35 -18.11 25.80
N TRP A 610 -4.24 -17.84 25.14
CA TRP A 610 -3.75 -16.50 24.94
C TRP A 610 -4.56 -15.76 23.85
N ARG A 611 -5.14 -14.62 24.18
CA ARG A 611 -6.19 -13.99 23.38
C ARG A 611 -5.69 -12.83 22.52
N SER A 612 -5.19 -11.78 23.18
CA SER A 612 -4.75 -10.57 22.47
C SER A 612 -3.67 -9.83 23.27
N VAL A 613 -3.12 -8.77 22.67
CA VAL A 613 -2.17 -7.89 23.35
C VAL A 613 -2.80 -7.14 24.54
N ASP A 614 -4.10 -7.00 24.58
CA ASP A 614 -4.86 -6.34 25.65
C ASP A 614 -5.29 -7.31 26.77
N ASP A 615 -5.47 -8.58 26.42
CA ASP A 615 -5.85 -9.65 27.36
C ASP A 615 -4.57 -10.30 27.91
N HIS A 616 -3.93 -9.68 28.90
CA HIS A 616 -2.91 -10.37 29.66
C HIS A 616 -3.57 -11.47 30.49
N PRO A 617 -3.30 -12.76 30.26
CA PRO A 617 -3.77 -13.82 31.17
C PRO A 617 -3.00 -13.79 32.48
N LEU A 618 -2.41 -12.68 32.79
CA LEU A 618 -1.42 -12.56 33.80
C LEU A 618 -1.77 -11.52 34.82
N VAL A 619 -2.34 -11.93 35.78
CA VAL A 619 -2.11 -11.72 37.22
C VAL A 619 -3.27 -12.42 37.86
N GLY A 620 -2.95 -13.47 38.59
CA GLY A 620 -3.90 -14.31 39.23
C GLY A 620 -5.15 -13.61 39.74
N GLY A 621 -6.26 -14.00 39.17
CA GLY A 621 -7.53 -13.94 39.81
C GLY A 621 -7.93 -15.36 40.09
#